data_4db7d1570253791d0206e441b99899bf
#
_entry.id   4db7d1570253791d0206e441b99899bf
#
_cell.length_a   1.000
_cell.length_b   1.000
_cell.length_c   1.000
_cell.angle_alpha   90.00
_cell.angle_beta   90.00
_cell.angle_gamma   90.00
#
_symmetry.space_group_name_H-M   'P 1'
#
loop_
_entity.id
_entity.type
_entity.pdbx_description
1 polymer ?
#
loop_
_entity_poly.entity_id
_entity_poly.type
_entity_poly.pdbx_seq_one_letter_code
_entity_poly.pdbx_strand_id
1 'polypeptide(L)'
;NDPLGGMGVTEAGYASMTRILMDIAKKHSQGRLLFCLEGGYDINGLTNSVKAVIQEMKGTSIYGTKDLGSPCDGVIETVKRVKKALLPYWGEF
;
A
#
# COMPACT_ATOMS: atom_id res chain seq x y z
N ASN A 1 -4.02 -14.59 0.51
CA ASN A 1 -4.25 -15.92 -0.10
C ASN A 1 -3.27 -16.31 -1.21
N ASP A 2 -2.28 -15.46 -1.53
CA ASP A 2 -1.28 -15.76 -2.57
C ASP A 2 -0.36 -16.90 -2.10
N PRO A 3 -0.36 -18.07 -2.79
CA PRO A 3 0.39 -19.25 -2.36
C PRO A 3 1.91 -19.14 -2.60
N LEU A 4 2.36 -18.21 -3.43
CA LEU A 4 3.77 -18.01 -3.77
C LEU A 4 4.38 -16.81 -3.05
N GLY A 5 3.70 -15.67 -3.06
CA GLY A 5 4.19 -14.44 -2.43
C GLY A 5 4.15 -14.48 -0.91
N GLY A 6 3.21 -15.21 -0.33
CA GLY A 6 3.04 -15.31 1.13
C GLY A 6 2.78 -13.97 1.82
N MET A 7 2.49 -12.92 1.06
CA MET A 7 2.22 -11.58 1.56
C MET A 7 0.79 -11.48 2.10
N GLY A 8 0.64 -11.04 3.34
CA GLY A 8 -0.66 -10.87 3.99
C GLY A 8 -1.35 -9.53 3.68
N VAL A 9 -1.06 -8.91 2.53
CA VAL A 9 -1.67 -7.62 2.15
C VAL A 9 -3.11 -7.83 1.71
N THR A 10 -4.03 -7.10 2.33
CA THR A 10 -5.45 -7.11 2.04
C THR A 10 -5.81 -6.09 0.95
N GLU A 11 -7.04 -6.16 0.43
CA GLU A 11 -7.58 -5.17 -0.51
C GLU A 11 -7.56 -3.76 0.08
N ALA A 12 -7.86 -3.61 1.38
CA ALA A 12 -7.76 -2.34 2.10
C ALA A 12 -6.31 -1.84 2.15
N GLY A 13 -5.35 -2.73 2.31
CA GLY A 13 -3.92 -2.42 2.24
C GLY A 13 -3.53 -1.88 0.87
N TYR A 14 -3.94 -2.54 -0.21
CA TYR A 14 -3.70 -2.07 -1.59
C TYR A 14 -4.35 -0.72 -1.86
N ALA A 15 -5.59 -0.50 -1.44
CA ALA A 15 -6.26 0.79 -1.57
C ALA A 15 -5.49 1.91 -0.83
N SER A 16 -5.04 1.64 0.40
CA SER A 16 -4.29 2.61 1.20
C SER A 16 -2.93 2.96 0.57
N MET A 17 -2.17 1.98 0.12
CA MET A 17 -0.90 2.22 -0.60
C MET A 17 -1.14 3.02 -1.88
N THR A 18 -2.20 2.71 -2.63
CA THR A 18 -2.58 3.45 -3.85
C THR A 18 -2.86 4.91 -3.53
N ARG A 19 -3.61 5.21 -2.47
CA ARG A 19 -3.90 6.58 -2.03
C ARG A 19 -2.63 7.37 -1.74
N ILE A 20 -1.70 6.78 -0.98
CA ILE A 20 -0.41 7.40 -0.66
C ILE A 20 0.36 7.72 -1.95
N LEU A 21 0.43 6.77 -2.88
CA LEU A 21 1.12 6.97 -4.16
C LEU A 21 0.45 8.04 -5.03
N MET A 22 -0.88 8.10 -5.04
CA MET A 22 -1.64 9.16 -5.73
C MET A 22 -1.36 10.54 -5.14
N ASP A 23 -1.28 10.66 -3.81
CA ASP A 23 -0.94 11.92 -3.14
C ASP A 23 0.49 12.38 -3.49
N ILE A 24 1.45 11.45 -3.51
CA ILE A 24 2.82 11.73 -3.96
C ILE A 24 2.83 12.15 -5.44
N ALA A 25 2.13 11.42 -6.29
CA ALA A 25 2.05 11.73 -7.72
C ALA A 25 1.40 13.09 -7.97
N LYS A 26 0.34 13.43 -7.26
CA LYS A 26 -0.30 14.75 -7.33
C LYS A 26 0.66 15.87 -6.97
N LYS A 27 1.48 15.66 -5.95
CA LYS A 27 2.44 16.66 -5.46
C LYS A 27 3.67 16.81 -6.37
N HIS A 28 4.17 15.73 -6.97
CA HIS A 28 5.49 15.71 -7.60
C HIS A 28 5.47 15.38 -9.10
N SER A 29 4.40 14.80 -9.65
CA SER A 29 4.32 14.38 -11.06
C SER A 29 3.02 14.80 -11.76
N GLN A 30 2.35 15.83 -11.26
CA GLN A 30 1.09 16.34 -11.83
C GLN A 30 -0.02 15.25 -11.91
N GLY A 31 -0.02 14.33 -10.95
CA GLY A 31 -0.98 13.22 -10.88
C GLY A 31 -0.65 12.04 -11.80
N ARG A 32 0.47 12.07 -12.52
CA ARG A 32 0.86 10.97 -13.42
C ARG A 32 1.40 9.80 -12.60
N LEU A 33 0.71 8.68 -12.67
CA LEU A 33 1.01 7.45 -11.94
C LEU A 33 0.71 6.25 -12.83
N LEU A 34 1.62 5.29 -12.87
CA LEU A 34 1.47 4.04 -13.59
C LEU A 34 1.59 2.87 -12.63
N PHE A 35 0.67 1.94 -12.69
CA PHE A 35 0.75 0.66 -12.00
C PHE A 35 1.00 -0.46 -13.02
N CYS A 36 2.00 -1.29 -12.77
CA CYS A 36 2.28 -2.49 -13.54
C CYS A 36 1.97 -3.72 -12.69
N LEU A 37 1.25 -4.67 -13.28
CA LEU A 37 1.03 -5.98 -12.66
C LEU A 37 2.18 -6.90 -13.02
N GLU A 38 2.86 -7.46 -12.03
CA GLU A 38 3.98 -8.38 -12.25
C GLU A 38 3.65 -9.81 -11.82
N GLY A 39 2.76 -10.00 -10.87
CA GLY A 39 2.40 -11.30 -10.33
C GLY A 39 0.98 -11.29 -9.75
N GLY A 40 0.66 -12.34 -9.01
CA GLY A 40 -0.64 -12.58 -8.40
C GLY A 40 -1.12 -13.98 -8.77
N TYR A 41 -0.96 -14.91 -7.83
CA TYR A 41 -1.11 -16.35 -8.08
C TYR A 41 -2.36 -16.94 -7.42
N ASP A 42 -3.14 -16.11 -6.73
CA ASP A 42 -4.52 -16.37 -6.34
C ASP A 42 -5.45 -15.45 -7.12
N ILE A 43 -6.28 -16.02 -7.98
CA ILE A 43 -7.13 -15.24 -8.91
C ILE A 43 -8.12 -14.34 -8.17
N ASN A 44 -8.69 -14.80 -7.07
CA ASN A 44 -9.65 -14.01 -6.30
C ASN A 44 -8.94 -12.85 -5.57
N GLY A 45 -7.83 -13.13 -4.91
CA GLY A 45 -7.00 -12.13 -4.25
C GLY A 45 -6.50 -11.07 -5.23
N LEU A 46 -6.00 -11.50 -6.41
CA LEU A 46 -5.56 -10.62 -7.47
C LEU A 46 -6.70 -9.72 -7.97
N THR A 47 -7.82 -10.33 -8.34
CA THR A 47 -8.99 -9.60 -8.88
C THR A 47 -9.51 -8.55 -7.89
N ASN A 48 -9.65 -8.93 -6.62
CA ASN A 48 -10.15 -8.04 -5.58
C ASN A 48 -9.15 -6.91 -5.30
N SER A 49 -7.86 -7.22 -5.27
CA SER A 49 -6.80 -6.22 -5.03
C SER A 49 -6.71 -5.21 -6.19
N VAL A 50 -6.72 -5.68 -7.44
CA VAL A 50 -6.74 -4.80 -8.63
C VAL A 50 -8.01 -3.95 -8.66
N LYS A 51 -9.17 -4.52 -8.33
CA LYS A 51 -10.42 -3.77 -8.21
C LYS A 51 -10.30 -2.65 -7.16
N ALA A 52 -9.72 -2.94 -5.99
CA ALA A 52 -9.52 -1.95 -4.93
C ALA A 52 -8.60 -0.79 -5.40
N VAL A 53 -7.50 -1.12 -6.09
CA VAL A 53 -6.60 -0.12 -6.71
C VAL A 53 -7.35 0.78 -7.69
N ILE A 54 -8.11 0.19 -8.63
CA ILE A 54 -8.86 0.94 -9.64
C ILE A 54 -9.95 1.81 -8.99
N GLN A 55 -10.65 1.31 -7.98
CA GLN A 55 -11.65 2.08 -7.25
C GLN A 55 -11.04 3.27 -6.52
N GLU A 56 -9.86 3.11 -5.92
CA GLU A 56 -9.13 4.21 -5.29
C GLU A 56 -8.72 5.26 -6.32
N MET A 57 -8.15 4.84 -7.47
CA MET A 57 -7.77 5.75 -8.56
C MET A 57 -8.96 6.55 -9.12
N LYS A 58 -10.15 5.96 -9.11
CA LYS A 58 -11.40 6.62 -9.55
C LYS A 58 -12.03 7.49 -8.47
N GLY A 59 -11.54 7.48 -7.23
CA GLY A 59 -12.17 8.15 -6.10
C GLY A 59 -13.49 7.51 -5.64
N THR A 60 -13.69 6.23 -5.95
CA THR A 60 -14.89 5.46 -5.57
C THR A 60 -14.57 4.34 -4.57
N SER A 61 -13.42 4.42 -3.90
CA SER A 61 -12.99 3.44 -2.91
C SER A 61 -13.96 3.38 -1.73
N ILE A 62 -14.23 2.16 -1.29
CA ILE A 62 -15.02 1.89 -0.08
C ILE A 62 -14.12 1.67 1.15
N TYR A 63 -12.80 1.61 0.95
CA TYR A 63 -11.84 1.34 2.02
C TYR A 63 -11.34 2.62 2.67
N GLY A 64 -11.30 2.63 4.00
CA GLY A 64 -10.72 3.71 4.81
C GLY A 64 -9.60 3.21 5.72
N THR A 65 -9.01 4.11 6.50
CA THR A 65 -7.95 3.75 7.47
C THR A 65 -8.39 2.75 8.53
N LYS A 66 -9.68 2.75 8.90
CA LYS A 66 -10.27 1.79 9.84
C LYS A 66 -10.23 0.33 9.36
N ASP A 67 -10.10 0.12 8.04
CA ASP A 67 -10.10 -1.21 7.43
C ASP A 67 -8.69 -1.84 7.42
N LEU A 68 -7.67 -1.11 7.85
CA LEU A 68 -6.28 -1.58 7.91
C LEU A 68 -5.96 -2.42 9.16
N GLY A 69 -6.80 -2.34 10.20
CA GLY A 69 -6.50 -2.93 11.49
C GLY A 69 -5.39 -2.18 12.25
N SER A 70 -4.93 -2.77 13.34
CA SER A 70 -3.81 -2.24 14.12
C SER A 70 -2.50 -2.89 13.70
N PRO A 71 -1.40 -2.15 13.67
CA PRO A 71 -0.08 -2.74 13.40
C PRO A 71 0.32 -3.68 14.54
N CYS A 72 0.94 -4.83 14.20
CA CYS A 72 1.50 -5.72 15.19
C CYS A 72 2.85 -5.17 15.72
N ASP A 73 3.25 -5.63 16.92
CA ASP A 73 4.47 -5.16 17.58
C ASP A 73 5.73 -5.33 16.72
N GLY A 74 5.83 -6.41 15.96
CA GLY A 74 6.94 -6.66 15.05
C GLY A 74 7.07 -5.61 13.94
N VAL A 75 5.94 -5.11 13.42
CA VAL A 75 5.93 -4.02 12.43
C VAL A 75 6.38 -2.72 13.09
N ILE A 76 5.84 -2.41 14.28
CA ILE A 76 6.23 -1.20 15.03
C ILE A 76 7.73 -1.17 15.27
N GLU A 77 8.31 -2.28 15.74
CA GLU A 77 9.75 -2.36 16.00
C GLU A 77 10.58 -2.24 14.71
N THR A 78 10.13 -2.87 13.62
CA THR A 78 10.78 -2.75 12.31
C THR A 78 10.80 -1.30 11.83
N VAL A 79 9.68 -0.60 11.92
CA VAL A 79 9.58 0.83 11.54
C VAL A 79 10.52 1.69 12.39
N LYS A 80 10.60 1.48 13.72
CA LYS A 80 11.54 2.18 14.59
C LYS A 80 13.00 1.97 14.15
N ARG A 81 13.37 0.73 13.83
CA ARG A 81 14.72 0.42 13.35
C ARG A 81 15.04 1.12 12.03
N VAL A 82 14.10 1.11 11.07
CA VAL A 82 14.26 1.79 9.78
C VAL A 82 14.42 3.30 9.99
N LYS A 83 13.54 3.92 10.77
CA LYS A 83 13.65 5.35 11.10
C LYS A 83 15.01 5.69 11.73
N LYS A 84 15.47 4.92 12.70
CA LYS A 84 16.79 5.11 13.32
C LYS A 84 17.93 5.02 12.31
N ALA A 85 17.87 4.06 11.37
CA ALA A 85 18.90 3.89 10.35
C ALA A 85 18.91 5.04 9.33
N LEU A 86 17.76 5.60 9.02
CA LEU A 86 17.61 6.66 8.01
C LEU A 86 17.78 8.08 8.59
N LEU A 87 17.67 8.24 9.89
CA LEU A 87 17.77 9.54 10.58
C LEU A 87 18.97 10.40 10.14
N PRO A 88 20.21 9.86 9.97
CA PRO A 88 21.36 10.66 9.55
C PRO A 88 21.25 11.22 8.13
N TYR A 89 20.39 10.65 7.29
CA TYR A 89 20.26 11.01 5.86
C TYR A 89 19.01 11.84 5.57
N TRP A 90 17.92 11.60 6.30
CA TRP A 90 16.61 12.19 6.00
C TRP A 90 16.07 13.09 7.11
N GLY A 91 16.73 13.14 8.26
CA GLY A 91 16.20 13.85 9.43
C GLY A 91 15.05 13.12 10.11
N GLU A 92 14.34 13.78 11.01
CA GLU A 92 13.13 13.23 11.64
C GLU A 92 11.96 13.19 10.64
N PHE A 93 11.25 12.05 10.55
CA PHE A 93 10.09 11.84 9.67
C PHE A 93 9.08 10.83 10.26
#